data_60ba41b470222aaf24b504fa90dc7881
#
_entry.id   60ba41b470222aaf24b504fa90dc7881
#
_cell.length_a   1.000
_cell.length_b   1.000
_cell.length_c   1.000
_cell.angle_alpha   90.00
_cell.angle_beta   90.00
_cell.angle_gamma   90.00
#
_symmetry.space_group_name_H-M   'P 1'
#
loop_
_entity.id
_entity.type
_entity.pdbx_description
1 polymer ?
#
loop_
_entity_poly.entity_id
_entity_poly.type
_entity_poly.pdbx_seq_one_letter_code
_entity_poly.pdbx_strand_id
1 'polypeptide(L)'
;PEIRKWLGEVVGKEGETLDRHDRWLCMMYPRLVLLRQFLRDDGAIFISLDDNEVGPLRLLLDEVFGSKNFVTTIAWQKIFTIKNSAKHFSEMHDYVVVYSKKKDIWKRNLLPRSSSAEDDYSNPDNDERGDWTSNALQSRNYYSKGTYSITCPGGRVIEGPPRGTYWRMEEEKLWELDRDNRVWWGKSKNNSPRIKKFLDEAKEGVVPSTWWEHRFAGTNSGAKTELREILGEQEQELFNTPKPWQLIQRILQVATDKDSIVMDSFSGSGSTAHAVLKQNARDGGSRKFILIEMKEDVAVEVTAKRVSKVIAGYPYTGTAREELLREKVTCSGVKNAAEILERVSLIEETERDRFTRIKKEVKDGELVVTGELDVNEELPGLGGGFQFCRLSAEPLFDADGQIRSDVKFAQLAEFVWFAETGTGFTGTADSPLLGVHEGRAIYLLYNGILKDRTVAGGNVLTGPVFDVLPKFAGPKVIYAAANRMGARAAREGITFKQTPYALEV
;
A
#
# COMPACT_ATOMS: atom_id res chain seq x y z
N PRO A 1 -7.53 -13.16 -24.43
CA PRO A 1 -6.92 -13.02 -25.76
C PRO A 1 -5.41 -12.81 -25.66
N GLU A 2 -4.92 -11.92 -24.80
CA GLU A 2 -3.50 -11.56 -24.64
C GLU A 2 -2.63 -12.72 -24.14
N ILE A 3 -3.12 -13.44 -23.12
CA ILE A 3 -2.43 -14.64 -22.60
C ILE A 3 -2.28 -15.71 -23.70
N ARG A 4 -3.33 -15.89 -24.53
CA ARG A 4 -3.29 -16.85 -25.63
C ARG A 4 -2.30 -16.44 -26.72
N LYS A 5 -2.20 -15.15 -27.02
CA LYS A 5 -1.24 -14.60 -27.98
C LYS A 5 0.20 -14.79 -27.46
N TRP A 6 0.45 -14.42 -26.20
CA TRP A 6 1.77 -14.59 -25.57
C TRP A 6 2.19 -16.07 -25.50
N LEU A 7 1.27 -16.98 -25.13
CA LEU A 7 1.56 -18.42 -25.12
C LEU A 7 1.87 -18.96 -26.51
N GLY A 8 1.16 -18.49 -27.54
CA GLY A 8 1.46 -18.85 -28.93
C GLY A 8 2.85 -18.38 -29.37
N GLU A 9 3.30 -17.24 -28.88
CA GLU A 9 4.62 -16.67 -29.16
C GLU A 9 5.74 -17.36 -28.37
N VAL A 10 5.52 -17.72 -27.09
CA VAL A 10 6.55 -18.24 -26.19
C VAL A 10 6.55 -19.77 -26.09
N VAL A 11 5.38 -20.40 -26.03
CA VAL A 11 5.22 -21.85 -25.81
C VAL A 11 4.87 -22.60 -27.13
N GLY A 12 4.45 -21.84 -28.13
CA GLY A 12 4.12 -22.41 -29.45
C GLY A 12 2.87 -23.31 -29.43
N LYS A 13 2.84 -24.33 -30.27
CA LYS A 13 1.68 -25.23 -30.42
C LYS A 13 1.33 -26.03 -29.18
N GLU A 14 2.27 -26.26 -28.28
CA GLU A 14 2.05 -26.97 -27.02
C GLU A 14 1.16 -26.17 -26.06
N GLY A 15 1.14 -24.83 -26.19
CA GLY A 15 0.26 -23.96 -25.42
C GLY A 15 -1.24 -24.16 -25.65
N GLU A 16 -1.64 -24.79 -26.77
CA GLU A 16 -3.04 -25.09 -27.08
C GLU A 16 -3.61 -26.24 -26.24
N THR A 17 -2.74 -27.13 -25.73
CA THR A 17 -3.12 -28.29 -24.92
C THR A 17 -3.23 -27.97 -23.43
N LEU A 18 -2.71 -26.81 -22.99
CA LEU A 18 -2.75 -26.39 -21.60
C LEU A 18 -4.15 -25.97 -21.19
N ASP A 19 -4.55 -26.33 -19.96
CA ASP A 19 -5.78 -25.87 -19.37
C ASP A 19 -5.68 -24.37 -18.94
N ARG A 20 -6.76 -23.87 -18.34
CA ARG A 20 -6.79 -22.47 -17.90
C ARG A 20 -5.76 -22.17 -16.81
N HIS A 21 -5.59 -23.08 -15.86
CA HIS A 21 -4.68 -22.89 -14.73
C HIS A 21 -3.22 -22.95 -15.18
N ASP A 22 -2.88 -23.92 -16.05
CA ASP A 22 -1.52 -24.04 -16.60
C ASP A 22 -1.10 -22.78 -17.35
N ARG A 23 -2.00 -22.24 -18.21
CA ARG A 23 -1.72 -21.00 -18.93
C ARG A 23 -1.52 -19.81 -17.99
N TRP A 24 -2.30 -19.74 -16.90
CA TRP A 24 -2.13 -18.70 -15.90
C TRP A 24 -0.80 -18.84 -15.16
N LEU A 25 -0.43 -20.05 -14.76
CA LEU A 25 0.84 -20.35 -14.11
C LEU A 25 2.04 -20.04 -15.00
N CYS A 26 2.01 -20.41 -16.28
CA CYS A 26 3.05 -20.09 -17.26
C CYS A 26 3.25 -18.57 -17.41
N MET A 27 2.16 -17.80 -17.35
CA MET A 27 2.22 -16.34 -17.40
C MET A 27 2.80 -15.75 -16.10
N MET A 28 2.43 -16.31 -14.95
CA MET A 28 2.80 -15.74 -13.64
C MET A 28 4.21 -16.11 -13.20
N TYR A 29 4.69 -17.31 -13.53
CA TYR A 29 5.99 -17.79 -13.08
C TYR A 29 7.15 -16.83 -13.36
N PRO A 30 7.43 -16.42 -14.61
CA PRO A 30 8.54 -15.52 -14.90
C PRO A 30 8.36 -14.13 -14.21
N ARG A 31 7.13 -13.67 -14.08
CA ARG A 31 6.84 -12.41 -13.37
C ARG A 31 7.16 -12.50 -11.90
N LEU A 32 6.77 -13.57 -11.24
CA LEU A 32 7.03 -13.78 -9.81
C LEU A 32 8.53 -13.96 -9.54
N VAL A 33 9.27 -14.63 -10.43
CA VAL A 33 10.74 -14.74 -10.35
C VAL A 33 11.38 -13.35 -10.42
N LEU A 34 10.97 -12.49 -11.37
CA LEU A 34 11.45 -11.11 -11.48
C LEU A 34 11.05 -10.27 -10.27
N LEU A 35 9.79 -10.33 -9.84
CA LEU A 35 9.31 -9.58 -8.67
C LEU A 35 10.08 -9.93 -7.41
N ARG A 36 10.44 -11.22 -7.22
CA ARG A 36 11.31 -11.63 -6.12
C ARG A 36 12.70 -10.99 -6.18
N GLN A 37 13.26 -10.76 -7.38
CA GLN A 37 14.55 -10.10 -7.53
C GLN A 37 14.49 -8.62 -7.12
N PHE A 38 13.41 -7.92 -7.46
CA PHE A 38 13.20 -6.52 -7.06
C PHE A 38 13.00 -6.33 -5.56
N LEU A 39 12.54 -7.35 -4.83
CA LEU A 39 12.36 -7.24 -3.39
C LEU A 39 13.69 -7.13 -2.66
N ARG A 40 13.76 -6.21 -1.70
CA ARG A 40 14.81 -6.21 -0.67
C ARG A 40 14.74 -7.51 0.14
N ASP A 41 15.80 -7.87 0.81
CA ASP A 41 15.83 -9.09 1.62
C ASP A 41 14.79 -9.08 2.76
N ASP A 42 14.51 -7.91 3.30
CA ASP A 42 13.47 -7.63 4.30
C ASP A 42 12.13 -7.19 3.68
N GLY A 43 11.97 -7.33 2.37
CA GLY A 43 10.74 -7.00 1.64
C GLY A 43 9.72 -8.13 1.64
N ALA A 44 8.46 -7.78 1.34
CA ALA A 44 7.35 -8.72 1.21
C ALA A 44 6.50 -8.44 -0.03
N ILE A 45 5.86 -9.50 -0.54
CA ILE A 45 4.90 -9.45 -1.64
C ILE A 45 3.52 -9.80 -1.13
N PHE A 46 2.52 -9.04 -1.56
CA PHE A 46 1.10 -9.22 -1.25
C PHE A 46 0.34 -9.40 -2.56
N ILE A 47 -0.30 -10.54 -2.75
CA ILE A 47 -1.02 -10.86 -3.99
C ILE A 47 -2.48 -11.08 -3.68
N SER A 48 -3.32 -10.20 -4.20
CA SER A 48 -4.78 -10.25 -4.01
C SER A 48 -5.44 -10.98 -5.18
N LEU A 49 -6.22 -12.02 -4.89
CA LEU A 49 -6.93 -12.84 -5.88
C LEU A 49 -8.14 -13.55 -5.26
N ASP A 50 -8.95 -14.14 -6.13
CA ASP A 50 -10.13 -14.93 -5.75
C ASP A 50 -9.82 -16.44 -5.62
N ASP A 51 -10.85 -17.25 -5.38
CA ASP A 51 -10.75 -18.71 -5.23
C ASP A 51 -10.25 -19.43 -6.47
N ASN A 52 -10.35 -18.82 -7.67
CA ASN A 52 -10.02 -19.51 -8.90
C ASN A 52 -8.55 -19.95 -8.98
N GLU A 53 -7.64 -19.09 -8.48
CA GLU A 53 -6.21 -19.31 -8.65
C GLU A 53 -5.41 -19.28 -7.33
N VAL A 54 -6.07 -19.16 -6.15
CA VAL A 54 -5.35 -19.07 -4.87
C VAL A 54 -4.57 -20.33 -4.53
N GLY A 55 -5.11 -21.50 -4.85
CA GLY A 55 -4.44 -22.79 -4.65
C GLY A 55 -3.19 -22.93 -5.52
N PRO A 56 -3.31 -22.84 -6.87
CA PRO A 56 -2.17 -22.85 -7.79
C PRO A 56 -1.13 -21.78 -7.48
N LEU A 57 -1.54 -20.54 -7.17
CA LEU A 57 -0.63 -19.47 -6.78
C LEU A 57 0.20 -19.83 -5.56
N ARG A 58 -0.43 -20.43 -4.53
CA ARG A 58 0.27 -20.82 -3.32
C ARG A 58 1.39 -21.80 -3.59
N LEU A 59 1.16 -22.81 -4.42
CA LEU A 59 2.18 -23.79 -4.83
C LEU A 59 3.31 -23.12 -5.62
N LEU A 60 2.95 -22.22 -6.54
CA LEU A 60 3.92 -21.49 -7.34
C LEU A 60 4.81 -20.57 -6.47
N LEU A 61 4.23 -19.91 -5.48
CA LEU A 61 4.97 -19.07 -4.55
C LEU A 61 5.86 -19.89 -3.61
N ASP A 62 5.43 -21.10 -3.22
CA ASP A 62 6.29 -22.03 -2.47
C ASP A 62 7.53 -22.44 -3.26
N GLU A 63 7.40 -22.60 -4.59
CA GLU A 63 8.53 -22.87 -5.48
C GLU A 63 9.44 -21.64 -5.66
N VAL A 64 8.86 -20.50 -6.00
CA VAL A 64 9.62 -19.28 -6.31
C VAL A 64 10.26 -18.67 -5.06
N PHE A 65 9.53 -18.52 -3.96
CA PHE A 65 9.99 -17.87 -2.73
C PHE A 65 10.55 -18.85 -1.70
N GLY A 66 10.15 -20.12 -1.77
CA GLY A 66 10.39 -21.13 -0.76
C GLY A 66 9.29 -21.17 0.30
N SER A 67 8.77 -22.35 0.63
CA SER A 67 7.66 -22.53 1.59
C SER A 67 7.93 -21.94 2.98
N LYS A 68 9.19 -21.92 3.43
CA LYS A 68 9.60 -21.30 4.70
C LYS A 68 9.35 -19.79 4.75
N ASN A 69 9.26 -19.12 3.61
CA ASN A 69 9.05 -17.68 3.49
C ASN A 69 7.57 -17.30 3.38
N PHE A 70 6.67 -18.27 3.44
CA PHE A 70 5.25 -18.01 3.58
C PHE A 70 4.96 -17.32 4.91
N VAL A 71 4.27 -16.18 4.85
CA VAL A 71 3.86 -15.43 6.02
C VAL A 71 2.46 -15.82 6.45
N THR A 72 1.47 -15.55 5.59
CA THR A 72 0.05 -15.84 5.86
C THR A 72 -0.80 -15.72 4.60
N THR A 73 -2.06 -16.15 4.70
CA THR A 73 -3.13 -15.79 3.77
C THR A 73 -4.18 -15.01 4.54
N ILE A 74 -4.55 -13.85 4.05
CA ILE A 74 -5.56 -12.97 4.62
C ILE A 74 -6.85 -13.18 3.82
N ALA A 75 -7.98 -13.39 4.52
CA ALA A 75 -9.30 -13.36 3.93
C ALA A 75 -9.86 -11.92 4.03
N TRP A 76 -10.12 -11.30 2.88
CA TRP A 76 -10.67 -9.95 2.80
C TRP A 76 -12.12 -9.98 2.33
N GLN A 77 -13.02 -9.47 3.16
CA GLN A 77 -14.44 -9.35 2.86
C GLN A 77 -14.67 -8.25 1.82
N LYS A 78 -14.71 -8.65 0.54
CA LYS A 78 -14.88 -7.75 -0.63
C LYS A 78 -16.30 -7.24 -0.82
N ILE A 79 -17.29 -7.98 -0.30
CA ILE A 79 -18.73 -7.70 -0.40
C ILE A 79 -19.38 -8.02 0.95
N PHE A 80 -20.30 -7.19 1.40
CA PHE A 80 -21.05 -7.42 2.66
C PHE A 80 -22.49 -7.89 2.46
N THR A 81 -23.01 -7.83 1.22
CA THR A 81 -24.39 -8.23 0.89
C THR A 81 -24.43 -9.63 0.32
N ILE A 82 -25.23 -10.50 0.91
CA ILE A 82 -25.45 -11.86 0.42
C ILE A 82 -26.26 -11.81 -0.89
N LYS A 83 -25.79 -12.55 -1.90
CA LYS A 83 -26.50 -12.73 -3.17
C LYS A 83 -27.45 -13.92 -3.07
N ASN A 84 -28.74 -13.65 -2.85
CA ASN A 84 -29.77 -14.70 -2.75
C ASN A 84 -29.98 -15.48 -4.06
N SER A 85 -29.53 -14.94 -5.20
CA SER A 85 -29.54 -15.61 -6.50
C SER A 85 -28.37 -16.57 -6.73
N ALA A 86 -27.43 -16.68 -5.78
CA ALA A 86 -26.30 -17.60 -5.90
C ALA A 86 -26.80 -19.05 -5.87
N LYS A 87 -26.35 -19.85 -6.84
CA LYS A 87 -26.76 -21.26 -6.97
C LYS A 87 -26.32 -22.13 -5.78
N HIS A 88 -25.15 -21.84 -5.21
CA HIS A 88 -24.58 -22.60 -4.11
C HIS A 88 -24.27 -21.67 -2.93
N PHE A 89 -23.14 -20.99 -2.94
CA PHE A 89 -22.71 -20.06 -1.90
C PHE A 89 -22.56 -18.65 -2.49
N SER A 90 -22.86 -17.63 -1.68
CA SER A 90 -22.54 -16.25 -2.01
C SER A 90 -21.09 -15.98 -1.68
N GLU A 91 -20.24 -15.79 -2.70
CA GLU A 91 -18.85 -15.45 -2.53
C GLU A 91 -18.70 -14.03 -1.99
N MET A 92 -18.20 -13.89 -0.77
CA MET A 92 -18.13 -12.62 -0.07
C MET A 92 -16.70 -12.13 0.16
N HIS A 93 -15.69 -12.96 -0.12
CA HIS A 93 -14.29 -12.62 0.16
C HIS A 93 -13.38 -12.93 -1.03
N ASP A 94 -12.23 -12.28 -1.03
CA ASP A 94 -11.04 -12.62 -1.79
C ASP A 94 -9.90 -12.90 -0.80
N TYR A 95 -8.78 -13.37 -1.31
CA TYR A 95 -7.60 -13.66 -0.53
C TYR A 95 -6.49 -12.64 -0.83
N VAL A 96 -5.64 -12.40 0.18
CA VAL A 96 -4.34 -11.75 0.00
C VAL A 96 -3.28 -12.71 0.50
N VAL A 97 -2.53 -13.29 -0.43
CA VAL A 97 -1.43 -14.21 -0.12
C VAL A 97 -0.16 -13.42 0.13
N VAL A 98 0.51 -13.69 1.25
CA VAL A 98 1.67 -12.92 1.71
C VAL A 98 2.90 -13.79 1.82
N TYR A 99 3.96 -13.41 1.12
CA TYR A 99 5.30 -13.96 1.25
C TYR A 99 6.30 -12.85 1.52
N SER A 100 7.34 -13.16 2.25
CA SER A 100 8.52 -12.30 2.35
C SER A 100 9.69 -12.89 1.55
N LYS A 101 10.66 -12.07 1.16
CA LYS A 101 11.88 -12.62 0.53
C LYS A 101 12.69 -13.46 1.51
N LYS A 102 12.82 -13.00 2.77
CA LYS A 102 13.42 -13.74 3.89
C LYS A 102 12.60 -13.51 5.15
N LYS A 103 11.80 -14.48 5.56
CA LYS A 103 10.86 -14.36 6.68
C LYS A 103 11.56 -14.09 8.02
N ASP A 104 12.75 -14.61 8.19
CA ASP A 104 13.49 -14.49 9.45
C ASP A 104 13.91 -13.05 9.77
N ILE A 105 14.06 -12.21 8.75
CA ILE A 105 14.43 -10.80 8.91
C ILE A 105 13.27 -9.83 8.63
N TRP A 106 12.22 -10.28 7.95
CA TRP A 106 11.04 -9.45 7.70
C TRP A 106 10.28 -9.18 8.99
N LYS A 107 9.96 -7.92 9.23
CA LYS A 107 9.19 -7.51 10.40
C LYS A 107 7.94 -6.78 9.95
N ARG A 108 6.78 -7.27 10.41
CA ARG A 108 5.52 -6.54 10.24
C ARG A 108 5.45 -5.36 11.21
N ASN A 109 4.78 -4.32 10.80
CA ASN A 109 4.37 -3.25 11.69
C ASN A 109 3.09 -3.64 12.46
N LEU A 110 2.84 -2.96 13.57
CA LEU A 110 1.57 -3.02 14.28
C LEU A 110 0.60 -2.03 13.61
N LEU A 111 -0.67 -2.40 13.61
CA LEU A 111 -1.73 -1.48 13.18
C LEU A 111 -2.07 -0.52 14.33
N PRO A 112 -2.43 0.74 14.06
CA PRO A 112 -2.95 1.63 15.07
C PRO A 112 -4.13 0.99 15.81
N ARG A 113 -4.24 1.22 17.11
CA ARG A 113 -5.44 0.82 17.85
C ARG A 113 -6.64 1.59 17.32
N SER A 114 -7.79 0.92 17.27
CA SER A 114 -9.05 1.62 17.10
C SER A 114 -9.47 2.25 18.44
N SER A 115 -10.21 3.33 18.41
CA SER A 115 -10.83 3.91 19.62
C SER A 115 -11.65 2.87 20.39
N SER A 116 -12.34 1.96 19.69
CA SER A 116 -13.08 0.87 20.33
C SER A 116 -12.20 -0.15 21.07
N ALA A 117 -10.92 -0.26 20.78
CA ALA A 117 -9.98 -1.11 21.53
C ALA A 117 -9.47 -0.41 22.81
N GLU A 118 -9.60 0.90 22.89
CA GLU A 118 -9.35 1.68 24.08
C GLU A 118 -10.55 1.63 25.04
N ASP A 119 -11.77 1.44 24.55
CA ASP A 119 -12.99 1.26 25.35
C ASP A 119 -12.94 0.01 26.26
N ASP A 120 -12.07 -0.98 25.95
CA ASP A 120 -11.82 -2.15 26.80
C ASP A 120 -10.95 -1.83 28.03
N TYR A 121 -10.41 -0.60 28.11
CA TYR A 121 -9.63 -0.13 29.25
C TYR A 121 -10.50 0.75 30.14
N SER A 122 -10.39 0.56 31.42
CA SER A 122 -11.08 1.36 32.43
C SER A 122 -10.31 1.29 33.75
N ASN A 123 -10.59 2.21 34.66
CA ASN A 123 -9.93 2.26 35.96
C ASN A 123 -10.96 2.14 37.10
N PRO A 124 -11.58 0.96 37.31
CA PRO A 124 -12.66 0.78 38.28
C PRO A 124 -12.20 0.81 39.75
N ASP A 125 -10.92 0.80 40.01
CA ASP A 125 -10.30 0.81 41.34
C ASP A 125 -9.40 2.04 41.58
N ASN A 126 -9.43 3.04 40.67
CA ASN A 126 -8.66 4.26 40.75
C ASN A 126 -7.15 4.03 40.95
N ASP A 127 -6.58 3.07 40.20
CA ASP A 127 -5.14 2.83 40.19
C ASP A 127 -4.39 4.04 39.63
N GLU A 128 -3.33 4.48 40.31
CA GLU A 128 -2.56 5.69 39.92
C GLU A 128 -1.91 5.58 38.54
N ARG A 129 -1.71 4.37 38.01
CA ARG A 129 -1.16 4.08 36.68
C ARG A 129 -2.17 4.26 35.54
N GLY A 130 -3.42 4.64 35.86
CA GLY A 130 -4.45 4.93 34.86
C GLY A 130 -5.28 3.71 34.46
N ASP A 131 -5.87 3.79 33.27
CA ASP A 131 -6.79 2.78 32.76
C ASP A 131 -6.09 1.45 32.43
N TRP A 132 -6.77 0.35 32.71
CA TRP A 132 -6.26 -0.98 32.49
C TRP A 132 -7.34 -1.95 31.97
N THR A 133 -6.89 -2.97 31.27
CA THR A 133 -7.66 -4.17 30.96
C THR A 133 -7.08 -5.36 31.72
N SER A 134 -7.75 -6.51 31.75
CA SER A 134 -7.26 -7.64 32.53
C SER A 134 -7.36 -8.98 31.81
N ASN A 135 -6.36 -9.83 32.05
CA ASN A 135 -6.33 -11.20 31.58
C ASN A 135 -6.60 -12.17 32.74
N ALA A 136 -7.36 -13.24 32.44
CA ALA A 136 -7.54 -14.33 33.39
C ALA A 136 -6.19 -14.99 33.73
N LEU A 137 -6.00 -15.34 35.00
CA LEU A 137 -4.80 -16.05 35.45
C LEU A 137 -4.74 -17.50 34.90
N GLN A 138 -5.86 -18.09 34.54
CA GLN A 138 -5.96 -19.46 34.04
C GLN A 138 -5.63 -19.59 32.54
N SER A 139 -5.03 -20.75 32.18
CA SER A 139 -4.71 -21.13 30.80
C SER A 139 -4.93 -22.64 30.60
N ARG A 140 -5.21 -23.07 29.39
CA ARG A 140 -5.25 -24.49 29.01
C ARG A 140 -3.87 -25.11 28.84
N ASN A 141 -2.82 -24.31 28.72
CA ASN A 141 -1.46 -24.81 28.59
C ASN A 141 -1.02 -25.43 29.90
N TYR A 142 -0.49 -26.67 29.84
CA TYR A 142 0.04 -27.35 30.98
C TYR A 142 1.16 -26.57 31.66
N TYR A 143 1.05 -26.40 32.96
CA TYR A 143 2.09 -25.80 33.80
C TYR A 143 2.12 -26.50 35.15
N SER A 144 3.20 -27.25 35.43
CA SER A 144 3.32 -28.14 36.59
C SER A 144 3.18 -27.42 37.92
N LYS A 145 3.61 -26.14 38.00
CA LYS A 145 3.50 -25.33 39.22
C LYS A 145 2.21 -24.50 39.28
N GLY A 146 1.28 -24.67 38.33
CA GLY A 146 0.06 -23.88 38.20
C GLY A 146 -1.20 -24.56 38.78
N THR A 147 -1.09 -25.33 39.88
CA THR A 147 -2.21 -26.10 40.48
C THR A 147 -2.50 -25.74 41.92
N TYR A 148 -1.86 -24.71 42.47
CA TYR A 148 -2.02 -24.29 43.86
C TYR A 148 -3.40 -23.70 44.17
N SER A 149 -3.80 -23.75 45.46
CA SER A 149 -4.99 -23.08 45.97
C SER A 149 -4.71 -21.58 46.21
N ILE A 150 -5.74 -20.76 46.09
CA ILE A 150 -5.63 -19.30 46.25
C ILE A 150 -6.65 -18.86 47.28
N THR A 151 -6.20 -18.19 48.34
CA THR A 151 -7.10 -17.49 49.27
C THR A 151 -7.25 -16.04 48.81
N CYS A 152 -8.44 -15.68 48.31
CA CYS A 152 -8.75 -14.31 47.88
C CYS A 152 -8.64 -13.32 49.03
N PRO A 153 -8.30 -12.06 48.80
CA PRO A 153 -8.25 -11.00 49.83
C PRO A 153 -9.58 -10.82 50.56
N GLY A 154 -10.72 -11.19 49.97
CA GLY A 154 -12.04 -11.17 50.56
C GLY A 154 -12.38 -12.44 51.37
N GLY A 155 -11.44 -13.39 51.57
CA GLY A 155 -11.57 -14.59 52.39
C GLY A 155 -12.08 -15.85 51.67
N ARG A 156 -12.46 -15.77 50.38
CA ARG A 156 -12.86 -16.94 49.59
C ARG A 156 -11.64 -17.79 49.25
N VAL A 157 -11.72 -19.09 49.43
CA VAL A 157 -10.71 -20.05 49.01
C VAL A 157 -11.09 -20.63 47.64
N ILE A 158 -10.16 -20.60 46.70
CA ILE A 158 -10.24 -21.26 45.39
C ILE A 158 -9.26 -22.43 45.45
N GLU A 159 -9.76 -23.68 45.54
CA GLU A 159 -8.96 -24.89 45.74
C GLU A 159 -7.94 -25.18 44.66
N GLY A 160 -8.15 -24.60 43.46
CA GLY A 160 -7.24 -24.70 42.33
C GLY A 160 -7.85 -24.10 41.04
N PRO A 161 -7.13 -24.19 39.93
CA PRO A 161 -7.67 -23.73 38.63
C PRO A 161 -8.86 -24.61 38.21
N PRO A 162 -9.79 -24.09 37.40
CA PRO A 162 -10.88 -24.87 36.83
C PRO A 162 -10.37 -26.13 36.11
N ARG A 163 -11.15 -27.21 36.14
CA ARG A 163 -10.78 -28.51 35.55
C ARG A 163 -10.32 -28.36 34.10
N GLY A 164 -9.15 -28.90 33.78
CA GLY A 164 -8.53 -28.83 32.46
C GLY A 164 -7.79 -27.50 32.17
N THR A 165 -7.54 -26.72 33.24
CA THR A 165 -6.73 -25.48 33.13
C THR A 165 -5.64 -25.46 34.22
N TYR A 166 -4.72 -24.52 34.09
CA TYR A 166 -3.60 -24.27 34.99
C TYR A 166 -3.45 -22.78 35.24
N TRP A 167 -2.96 -22.37 36.42
CA TRP A 167 -2.52 -21.00 36.61
C TRP A 167 -1.29 -20.72 35.76
N ARG A 168 -1.19 -19.52 35.15
CA ARG A 168 -0.12 -19.16 34.19
C ARG A 168 1.23 -18.89 34.85
N MET A 169 1.29 -18.84 36.16
CA MET A 169 2.48 -18.48 36.93
C MET A 169 2.52 -19.22 38.25
N GLU A 170 3.66 -19.20 38.93
CA GLU A 170 3.87 -19.70 40.27
C GLU A 170 3.16 -18.85 41.31
N GLU A 171 2.89 -19.41 42.45
CA GLU A 171 2.18 -18.77 43.56
C GLU A 171 2.90 -17.51 44.05
N GLU A 172 4.23 -17.58 44.24
CA GLU A 172 5.05 -16.46 44.68
C GLU A 172 4.92 -15.25 43.72
N LYS A 173 4.90 -15.53 42.42
CA LYS A 173 4.76 -14.49 41.39
C LYS A 173 3.38 -13.85 41.41
N LEU A 174 2.33 -14.60 41.69
CA LEU A 174 0.99 -14.06 41.87
C LEU A 174 0.95 -13.04 43.02
N TRP A 175 1.52 -13.43 44.18
CA TRP A 175 1.52 -12.56 45.36
C TRP A 175 2.47 -11.34 45.22
N GLU A 176 3.54 -11.44 44.44
CA GLU A 176 4.33 -10.27 44.02
C GLU A 176 3.51 -9.28 43.25
N LEU A 177 2.75 -9.74 42.24
CA LEU A 177 1.88 -8.90 41.44
C LEU A 177 0.72 -8.33 42.26
N ASP A 178 0.21 -9.05 43.22
CA ASP A 178 -0.84 -8.59 44.13
C ASP A 178 -0.35 -7.45 45.04
N ARG A 179 0.85 -7.57 45.59
CA ARG A 179 1.51 -6.51 46.36
C ARG A 179 1.73 -5.24 45.54
N ASP A 180 1.96 -5.38 44.23
CA ASP A 180 2.08 -4.27 43.30
C ASP A 180 0.72 -3.77 42.72
N ASN A 181 -0.40 -4.18 43.36
CA ASN A 181 -1.77 -3.86 42.90
C ASN A 181 -2.05 -4.24 41.44
N ARG A 182 -1.38 -5.30 40.93
CA ARG A 182 -1.56 -5.76 39.53
C ARG A 182 -2.55 -6.92 39.42
N VAL A 183 -3.15 -7.35 40.52
CA VAL A 183 -4.17 -8.40 40.51
C VAL A 183 -5.53 -7.80 40.82
N TRP A 184 -6.48 -8.01 39.91
CA TRP A 184 -7.86 -7.61 40.09
C TRP A 184 -8.70 -8.80 40.61
N TRP A 185 -9.23 -8.64 41.80
CA TRP A 185 -10.06 -9.66 42.52
C TRP A 185 -11.56 -9.35 42.42
N GLY A 186 -11.97 -8.41 41.57
CA GLY A 186 -13.33 -7.89 41.52
C GLY A 186 -13.63 -6.93 42.66
N LYS A 187 -14.77 -6.24 42.59
CA LYS A 187 -15.19 -5.25 43.61
C LYS A 187 -15.32 -5.87 45.02
N SER A 188 -15.77 -7.11 45.12
CA SER A 188 -15.90 -7.83 46.40
C SER A 188 -14.59 -8.46 46.89
N LYS A 189 -13.50 -8.36 46.11
CA LYS A 189 -12.21 -9.03 46.36
C LYS A 189 -12.28 -10.57 46.50
N ASN A 190 -13.32 -11.20 45.93
CA ASN A 190 -13.57 -12.65 46.00
C ASN A 190 -13.67 -13.34 44.62
N ASN A 191 -13.40 -12.62 43.54
CA ASN A 191 -13.40 -13.19 42.18
C ASN A 191 -12.10 -13.94 41.90
N SER A 192 -12.13 -14.84 40.89
CA SER A 192 -10.90 -15.43 40.36
C SER A 192 -9.94 -14.33 39.91
N PRO A 193 -8.63 -14.48 40.20
CA PRO A 193 -7.66 -13.44 39.95
C PRO A 193 -7.51 -13.16 38.46
N ARG A 194 -7.40 -11.88 38.13
CA ARG A 194 -7.12 -11.39 36.80
C ARG A 194 -5.93 -10.42 36.85
N ILE A 195 -5.01 -10.54 35.90
CA ILE A 195 -3.81 -9.70 35.88
C ILE A 195 -4.13 -8.43 35.11
N LYS A 196 -3.94 -7.29 35.74
CA LYS A 196 -4.09 -5.97 35.10
C LYS A 196 -3.00 -5.73 34.04
N LYS A 197 -3.38 -5.11 32.95
CA LYS A 197 -2.49 -4.58 31.91
C LYS A 197 -2.86 -3.12 31.70
N PHE A 198 -1.97 -2.23 32.04
CA PHE A 198 -2.19 -0.79 31.91
C PHE A 198 -2.08 -0.35 30.46
N LEU A 199 -2.85 0.69 30.10
CA LEU A 199 -2.88 1.22 28.75
C LEU A 199 -1.49 1.76 28.34
N ASP A 200 -0.79 2.43 29.25
CA ASP A 200 0.55 2.99 29.02
C ASP A 200 1.63 1.93 28.83
N GLU A 201 1.44 0.74 29.43
CA GLU A 201 2.36 -0.41 29.27
C GLU A 201 2.05 -1.24 28.01
N ALA A 202 0.93 -0.98 27.38
CA ALA A 202 0.52 -1.73 26.22
C ALA A 202 1.31 -1.25 24.99
N LYS A 203 1.78 -2.21 24.17
CA LYS A 203 2.48 -1.88 22.92
C LYS A 203 1.66 -0.90 22.10
N GLU A 204 2.32 0.09 21.51
CA GLU A 204 1.69 1.00 20.57
C GLU A 204 1.18 0.23 19.35
N GLY A 205 -0.10 -0.14 19.36
CA GLY A 205 -0.77 -0.82 18.26
C GLY A 205 -1.12 -2.28 18.50
N VAL A 206 -1.82 -2.87 17.54
CA VAL A 206 -2.34 -4.23 17.55
C VAL A 206 -1.74 -5.08 16.43
N VAL A 207 -1.61 -6.38 16.71
CA VAL A 207 -1.19 -7.36 15.71
C VAL A 207 -2.27 -7.46 14.63
N PRO A 208 -1.94 -7.32 13.32
CA PRO A 208 -2.91 -7.51 12.25
C PRO A 208 -3.52 -8.92 12.32
N SER A 209 -4.84 -9.01 12.20
CA SER A 209 -5.54 -10.28 12.03
C SER A 209 -5.46 -10.75 10.58
N THR A 210 -5.79 -12.01 10.33
CA THR A 210 -5.93 -12.57 8.97
C THR A 210 -7.36 -12.47 8.42
N TRP A 211 -8.28 -11.91 9.17
CA TRP A 211 -9.63 -11.60 8.76
C TRP A 211 -9.81 -10.09 8.62
N TRP A 212 -10.00 -9.60 7.38
CA TRP A 212 -10.15 -8.18 7.06
C TRP A 212 -11.56 -7.88 6.59
N GLU A 213 -12.33 -7.27 7.45
CA GLU A 213 -13.70 -6.90 7.18
C GLU A 213 -13.80 -5.73 6.18
N HIS A 214 -14.94 -5.63 5.52
CA HIS A 214 -15.25 -4.55 4.58
C HIS A 214 -15.10 -3.14 5.20
N ARG A 215 -15.45 -2.98 6.47
CA ARG A 215 -15.31 -1.69 7.19
C ARG A 215 -13.84 -1.31 7.41
N PHE A 216 -12.97 -2.32 7.51
CA PHE A 216 -11.54 -2.14 7.74
C PHE A 216 -10.77 -1.94 6.43
N ALA A 217 -11.09 -2.68 5.38
CA ALA A 217 -10.31 -2.74 4.15
C ALA A 217 -11.05 -2.31 2.88
N GLY A 218 -12.28 -1.80 3.01
CA GLY A 218 -13.11 -1.37 1.88
C GLY A 218 -13.76 -2.51 1.12
N THR A 219 -14.56 -2.15 0.11
CA THR A 219 -15.31 -3.09 -0.77
C THR A 219 -15.04 -2.83 -2.25
N ASN A 220 -15.29 -3.83 -3.09
CA ASN A 220 -15.21 -3.67 -4.54
C ASN A 220 -16.24 -2.64 -5.07
N SER A 221 -17.45 -2.61 -4.51
CA SER A 221 -18.46 -1.63 -4.89
C SER A 221 -18.06 -0.20 -4.50
N GLY A 222 -17.51 -0.02 -3.29
CA GLY A 222 -16.98 1.28 -2.85
C GLY A 222 -15.83 1.77 -3.74
N ALA A 223 -14.92 0.87 -4.10
CA ALA A 223 -13.82 1.20 -5.02
C ALA A 223 -14.30 1.62 -6.41
N LYS A 224 -15.36 0.96 -6.92
CA LYS A 224 -15.97 1.32 -8.21
C LYS A 224 -16.65 2.68 -8.17
N THR A 225 -17.38 2.98 -7.10
CA THR A 225 -18.02 4.28 -6.89
C THR A 225 -16.96 5.39 -6.81
N GLU A 226 -15.92 5.20 -5.99
CA GLU A 226 -14.81 6.16 -5.86
C GLU A 226 -14.10 6.41 -7.20
N LEU A 227 -13.81 5.36 -7.97
CA LEU A 227 -13.16 5.51 -9.28
C LEU A 227 -14.03 6.36 -10.23
N ARG A 228 -15.36 6.15 -10.21
CA ARG A 228 -16.31 6.93 -11.00
C ARG A 228 -16.36 8.40 -10.54
N GLU A 229 -16.31 8.65 -9.23
CA GLU A 229 -16.26 10.01 -8.67
C GLU A 229 -14.98 10.76 -9.09
N ILE A 230 -13.85 10.07 -9.10
CA ILE A 230 -12.57 10.66 -9.50
C ILE A 230 -12.52 10.90 -11.01
N LEU A 231 -12.89 9.93 -11.84
CA LEU A 231 -12.64 9.96 -13.28
C LEU A 231 -13.84 10.37 -14.12
N GLY A 232 -15.05 10.02 -13.70
CA GLY A 232 -16.28 10.07 -14.49
C GLY A 232 -16.74 8.68 -14.93
N GLU A 233 -17.91 8.61 -15.57
CA GLU A 233 -18.52 7.33 -15.96
C GLU A 233 -17.78 6.66 -17.13
N GLN A 234 -17.37 7.45 -18.13
CA GLN A 234 -16.75 6.91 -19.35
C GLN A 234 -15.42 6.23 -19.08
N GLU A 235 -14.53 6.88 -18.33
CA GLU A 235 -13.24 6.32 -17.96
C GLU A 235 -13.36 5.15 -16.99
N GLN A 236 -14.39 5.16 -16.13
CA GLN A 236 -14.64 4.05 -15.20
C GLN A 236 -15.05 2.77 -15.94
N GLU A 237 -15.72 2.85 -17.09
CA GLU A 237 -16.09 1.70 -17.90
C GLU A 237 -14.90 0.93 -18.47
N LEU A 238 -13.75 1.59 -18.65
CA LEU A 238 -12.50 0.96 -19.11
C LEU A 238 -11.92 -0.01 -18.08
N PHE A 239 -12.29 0.15 -16.78
CA PHE A 239 -11.78 -0.70 -15.70
C PHE A 239 -12.85 -1.08 -14.68
N ASN A 240 -13.36 -2.30 -14.77
CA ASN A 240 -14.55 -2.75 -14.04
C ASN A 240 -14.32 -3.30 -12.64
N THR A 241 -13.09 -3.62 -12.25
CA THR A 241 -12.78 -4.32 -10.99
C THR A 241 -11.69 -3.63 -10.17
N PRO A 242 -11.83 -2.33 -9.84
CA PRO A 242 -10.85 -1.64 -9.01
C PRO A 242 -10.82 -2.26 -7.61
N LYS A 243 -9.62 -2.36 -7.05
CA LYS A 243 -9.47 -2.67 -5.62
C LYS A 243 -9.56 -1.38 -4.80
N PRO A 244 -10.13 -1.42 -3.59
CA PRO A 244 -10.20 -0.25 -2.74
C PRO A 244 -8.81 0.17 -2.25
N TRP A 245 -8.54 1.48 -2.26
CA TRP A 245 -7.27 1.99 -1.73
C TRP A 245 -7.09 1.67 -0.24
N GLN A 246 -8.20 1.51 0.49
CA GLN A 246 -8.18 1.12 1.91
C GLN A 246 -7.51 -0.23 2.11
N LEU A 247 -7.77 -1.23 1.25
CA LEU A 247 -7.09 -2.53 1.27
C LEU A 247 -5.56 -2.35 1.16
N ILE A 248 -5.15 -1.57 0.16
CA ILE A 248 -3.72 -1.31 -0.07
C ILE A 248 -3.12 -0.51 1.10
N GLN A 249 -3.85 0.48 1.63
CA GLN A 249 -3.39 1.24 2.80
C GLN A 249 -3.11 0.32 4.00
N ARG A 250 -3.96 -0.68 4.27
CA ARG A 250 -3.70 -1.65 5.34
C ARG A 250 -2.43 -2.46 5.07
N ILE A 251 -2.20 -2.86 3.82
CA ILE A 251 -0.95 -3.50 3.42
C ILE A 251 0.25 -2.58 3.68
N LEU A 252 0.18 -1.30 3.28
CA LEU A 252 1.23 -0.32 3.52
C LEU A 252 1.52 -0.14 5.01
N GLN A 253 0.49 -0.02 5.84
CA GLN A 253 0.64 0.11 7.29
C GLN A 253 1.36 -1.08 7.92
N VAL A 254 1.11 -2.30 7.43
CA VAL A 254 1.71 -3.54 7.96
C VAL A 254 3.12 -3.77 7.44
N ALA A 255 3.43 -3.35 6.21
CA ALA A 255 4.60 -3.83 5.48
C ALA A 255 5.61 -2.75 5.07
N THR A 256 5.34 -1.46 5.33
CA THR A 256 6.22 -0.38 4.86
C THR A 256 6.64 0.58 5.95
N ASP A 257 7.87 1.05 5.86
CA ASP A 257 8.37 2.22 6.56
C ASP A 257 7.98 3.50 5.80
N LYS A 258 8.25 4.66 6.40
CA LYS A 258 7.83 5.96 5.86
C LYS A 258 8.50 6.36 4.53
N ASP A 259 9.61 5.75 4.17
CA ASP A 259 10.44 6.01 2.98
C ASP A 259 10.52 4.84 1.99
N SER A 260 9.72 3.79 2.21
CA SER A 260 9.70 2.57 1.39
C SER A 260 9.32 2.84 -0.06
N ILE A 261 9.83 1.99 -0.97
CA ILE A 261 9.39 1.92 -2.36
C ILE A 261 8.35 0.82 -2.49
N VAL A 262 7.21 1.16 -3.07
CA VAL A 262 6.06 0.27 -3.28
C VAL A 262 5.90 0.02 -4.77
N MET A 263 6.00 -1.24 -5.20
CA MET A 263 5.84 -1.61 -6.60
C MET A 263 4.53 -2.39 -6.80
N ASP A 264 3.76 -2.00 -7.80
CA ASP A 264 2.56 -2.70 -8.24
C ASP A 264 2.69 -3.06 -9.72
N SER A 265 2.88 -4.35 -9.99
CA SER A 265 3.12 -4.87 -11.34
C SER A 265 1.84 -5.15 -12.15
N PHE A 266 0.67 -4.92 -11.55
CA PHE A 266 -0.65 -5.04 -12.18
C PHE A 266 -1.53 -3.87 -11.71
N SER A 267 -1.07 -2.64 -11.97
CA SER A 267 -1.59 -1.43 -11.33
C SER A 267 -3.06 -1.13 -11.62
N GLY A 268 -3.59 -1.62 -12.74
CA GLY A 268 -4.99 -1.47 -13.10
C GLY A 268 -5.48 -0.03 -12.94
N SER A 269 -6.37 0.20 -12.00
CA SER A 269 -6.91 1.55 -11.75
C SER A 269 -6.01 2.49 -10.93
N GLY A 270 -4.77 2.09 -10.57
CA GLY A 270 -3.85 2.95 -9.82
C GLY A 270 -4.19 3.10 -8.33
N SER A 271 -4.94 2.16 -7.75
CA SER A 271 -5.30 2.19 -6.32
C SER A 271 -4.09 2.22 -5.40
N THR A 272 -2.97 1.61 -5.81
CA THR A 272 -1.72 1.58 -5.03
C THR A 272 -1.10 2.97 -4.89
N ALA A 273 -0.99 3.74 -5.99
CA ALA A 273 -0.50 5.11 -5.89
C ALA A 273 -1.41 5.98 -5.01
N HIS A 274 -2.74 5.87 -5.18
CA HIS A 274 -3.70 6.58 -4.34
C HIS A 274 -3.51 6.25 -2.85
N ALA A 275 -3.33 4.97 -2.51
CA ALA A 275 -3.09 4.53 -1.13
C ALA A 275 -1.76 5.07 -0.58
N VAL A 276 -0.69 5.08 -1.40
CA VAL A 276 0.63 5.62 -1.02
C VAL A 276 0.54 7.11 -0.73
N LEU A 277 -0.08 7.89 -1.61
CA LEU A 277 -0.27 9.34 -1.41
C LEU A 277 -1.09 9.63 -0.14
N LYS A 278 -2.21 8.92 0.08
CA LYS A 278 -3.00 9.05 1.30
C LYS A 278 -2.24 8.66 2.56
N GLN A 279 -1.44 7.59 2.51
CA GLN A 279 -0.67 7.16 3.65
C GLN A 279 0.45 8.16 3.98
N ASN A 280 1.13 8.72 2.98
CA ASN A 280 2.13 9.76 3.16
C ASN A 280 1.52 11.04 3.77
N ALA A 281 0.37 11.48 3.27
CA ALA A 281 -0.35 12.63 3.83
C ALA A 281 -0.75 12.40 5.30
N ARG A 282 -1.10 11.15 5.66
CA ARG A 282 -1.56 10.80 7.01
C ARG A 282 -0.43 10.75 8.04
N ASP A 283 0.74 10.18 7.67
CA ASP A 283 1.83 9.90 8.63
C ASP A 283 3.10 10.72 8.38
N GLY A 284 3.05 11.67 7.43
CA GLY A 284 4.19 12.49 7.02
C GLY A 284 5.30 11.67 6.36
N GLY A 285 4.95 10.56 5.73
CA GLY A 285 5.89 9.70 5.01
C GLY A 285 6.28 10.25 3.64
N SER A 286 7.32 9.65 3.07
CA SER A 286 7.86 9.94 1.73
C SER A 286 7.95 8.69 0.85
N ARG A 287 7.03 7.72 1.07
CA ARG A 287 6.98 6.49 0.27
C ARG A 287 6.88 6.84 -1.21
N LYS A 288 7.58 6.08 -2.03
CA LYS A 288 7.53 6.17 -3.49
C LYS A 288 6.74 4.99 -4.05
N PHE A 289 6.14 5.18 -5.23
CA PHE A 289 5.45 4.10 -5.93
C PHE A 289 6.01 3.90 -7.34
N ILE A 290 5.96 2.65 -7.79
CA ILE A 290 6.24 2.23 -9.17
C ILE A 290 5.04 1.42 -9.62
N LEU A 291 4.33 1.90 -10.64
CA LEU A 291 3.16 1.23 -11.21
C LEU A 291 3.48 0.71 -12.61
N ILE A 292 3.12 -0.53 -12.88
CA ILE A 292 3.27 -1.14 -14.20
C ILE A 292 1.90 -1.61 -14.67
N GLU A 293 1.50 -1.16 -15.87
CA GLU A 293 0.27 -1.58 -16.54
C GLU A 293 0.56 -1.90 -18.00
N MET A 294 0.14 -3.09 -18.43
CA MET A 294 0.40 -3.58 -19.80
C MET A 294 -0.58 -3.03 -20.83
N LYS A 295 -1.79 -2.68 -20.39
CA LYS A 295 -2.81 -2.12 -21.27
C LYS A 295 -2.64 -0.61 -21.34
N GLU A 296 -2.26 -0.11 -22.51
CA GLU A 296 -1.98 1.31 -22.71
C GLU A 296 -3.20 2.19 -22.44
N ASP A 297 -4.38 1.77 -22.88
CA ASP A 297 -5.64 2.47 -22.62
C ASP A 297 -5.92 2.58 -21.10
N VAL A 298 -5.71 1.52 -20.34
CA VAL A 298 -5.85 1.54 -18.88
C VAL A 298 -4.77 2.40 -18.25
N ALA A 299 -3.52 2.26 -18.69
CA ALA A 299 -2.39 3.02 -18.13
C ALA A 299 -2.58 4.54 -18.29
N VAL A 300 -3.04 4.98 -19.47
CA VAL A 300 -3.20 6.41 -19.81
C VAL A 300 -4.52 6.96 -19.28
N GLU A 301 -5.62 6.31 -19.66
CA GLU A 301 -6.97 6.86 -19.43
C GLU A 301 -7.50 6.62 -18.02
N VAL A 302 -6.98 5.60 -17.32
CA VAL A 302 -7.45 5.27 -15.97
C VAL A 302 -6.36 5.53 -14.94
N THR A 303 -5.22 4.81 -15.01
CA THR A 303 -4.17 4.87 -13.98
C THR A 303 -3.58 6.27 -13.84
N ALA A 304 -3.04 6.83 -14.93
CA ALA A 304 -2.38 8.13 -14.92
C ALA A 304 -3.35 9.26 -14.59
N LYS A 305 -4.57 9.23 -15.15
CA LYS A 305 -5.61 10.24 -14.86
C LYS A 305 -6.02 10.20 -13.38
N ARG A 306 -6.25 9.01 -12.81
CA ARG A 306 -6.58 8.88 -11.38
C ARG A 306 -5.48 9.46 -10.51
N VAL A 307 -4.22 9.07 -10.77
CA VAL A 307 -3.08 9.55 -9.97
C VAL A 307 -2.93 11.07 -10.09
N SER A 308 -3.05 11.63 -11.32
CA SER A 308 -3.00 13.08 -11.54
C SER A 308 -4.09 13.83 -10.77
N LYS A 309 -5.33 13.34 -10.81
CA LYS A 309 -6.45 13.96 -10.07
C LYS A 309 -6.29 13.85 -8.56
N VAL A 310 -5.81 12.72 -8.06
CA VAL A 310 -5.52 12.56 -6.62
C VAL A 310 -4.41 13.51 -6.15
N ILE A 311 -3.41 13.77 -6.99
CA ILE A 311 -2.33 14.72 -6.71
C ILE A 311 -2.82 16.16 -6.74
N ALA A 312 -3.59 16.54 -7.77
CA ALA A 312 -4.03 17.91 -8.01
C ALA A 312 -5.27 18.33 -7.21
N GLY A 313 -6.11 17.36 -6.85
CA GLY A 313 -7.49 17.56 -6.40
C GLY A 313 -8.49 17.30 -7.51
N TYR A 314 -9.73 17.07 -7.13
CA TYR A 314 -10.83 16.80 -8.06
C TYR A 314 -12.17 17.23 -7.47
N PRO A 315 -13.14 17.65 -8.33
CA PRO A 315 -14.48 17.97 -7.88
C PRO A 315 -15.16 16.69 -7.35
N TYR A 316 -15.68 16.77 -6.14
CA TYR A 316 -16.42 15.70 -5.49
C TYR A 316 -17.89 16.12 -5.37
N THR A 317 -18.75 15.40 -6.03
CA THR A 317 -20.19 15.47 -5.84
C THR A 317 -20.63 14.20 -5.12
N GLY A 318 -20.96 14.33 -3.85
CA GLY A 318 -21.31 13.17 -3.04
C GLY A 318 -22.08 13.58 -1.80
N THR A 319 -22.32 12.60 -0.94
CA THR A 319 -22.96 12.86 0.36
C THR A 319 -21.93 12.64 1.45
N ALA A 320 -21.49 13.73 2.09
CA ALA A 320 -20.71 13.64 3.31
C ALA A 320 -21.58 13.09 4.43
N ARG A 321 -21.03 12.19 5.24
CA ARG A 321 -21.74 11.55 6.34
C ARG A 321 -20.98 11.78 7.63
N GLU A 322 -21.70 12.28 8.63
CA GLU A 322 -21.20 12.46 9.99
C GLU A 322 -22.08 11.65 10.94
N GLU A 323 -21.47 10.85 11.79
CA GLU A 323 -22.18 10.11 12.83
C GLU A 323 -22.49 11.05 13.98
N LEU A 324 -23.76 11.28 14.23
CA LEU A 324 -24.26 12.20 15.26
C LEU A 324 -24.59 11.49 16.57
N LEU A 325 -24.98 10.22 16.50
CA LEU A 325 -25.26 9.38 17.66
C LEU A 325 -25.01 7.92 17.33
N ARG A 326 -24.38 7.20 18.25
CA ARG A 326 -24.30 5.74 18.22
C ARG A 326 -24.63 5.21 19.62
N GLU A 327 -25.63 4.35 19.73
CA GLU A 327 -26.06 3.81 21.01
C GLU A 327 -26.48 2.34 20.89
N LYS A 328 -26.00 1.48 21.79
CA LYS A 328 -26.36 0.05 21.79
C LYS A 328 -27.82 -0.14 22.21
N VAL A 329 -28.59 -0.81 21.40
CA VAL A 329 -29.96 -1.22 21.73
C VAL A 329 -29.93 -2.46 22.60
N THR A 330 -29.92 -2.27 23.93
CA THR A 330 -29.94 -3.34 24.92
C THR A 330 -31.34 -3.43 25.56
N CYS A 331 -31.60 -4.54 26.29
CA CYS A 331 -32.87 -4.64 27.07
C CYS A 331 -33.05 -3.51 28.09
N SER A 332 -31.97 -2.94 28.60
CA SER A 332 -32.00 -1.72 29.44
C SER A 332 -32.28 -0.46 28.62
N GLY A 333 -31.67 -0.35 27.41
CA GLY A 333 -31.95 0.75 26.49
C GLY A 333 -33.39 0.78 25.99
N VAL A 334 -34.04 -0.37 25.82
CA VAL A 334 -35.48 -0.44 25.50
C VAL A 334 -36.34 0.13 26.62
N LYS A 335 -35.95 -0.05 27.89
CA LYS A 335 -36.64 0.57 29.03
C LYS A 335 -36.52 2.11 29.02
N ASN A 336 -35.45 2.64 28.49
CA ASN A 336 -35.16 4.07 28.40
C ASN A 336 -35.41 4.62 26.99
N ALA A 337 -36.22 3.93 26.16
CA ALA A 337 -36.45 4.28 24.76
C ALA A 337 -36.98 5.72 24.59
N ALA A 338 -37.77 6.21 25.53
CA ALA A 338 -38.28 7.60 25.51
C ALA A 338 -37.15 8.65 25.58
N GLU A 339 -36.15 8.42 26.43
CA GLU A 339 -35.00 9.30 26.61
C GLU A 339 -34.07 9.26 25.35
N ILE A 340 -33.88 8.09 24.76
CA ILE A 340 -33.12 7.93 23.53
C ILE A 340 -33.83 8.65 22.37
N LEU A 341 -35.15 8.52 22.25
CA LEU A 341 -35.93 9.18 21.22
C LEU A 341 -35.95 10.73 21.40
N GLU A 342 -35.98 11.22 22.64
CA GLU A 342 -35.87 12.64 22.94
C GLU A 342 -34.50 13.18 22.49
N ARG A 343 -33.42 12.48 22.79
CA ARG A 343 -32.06 12.83 22.31
C ARG A 343 -31.95 12.82 20.78
N VAL A 344 -32.54 11.83 20.13
CA VAL A 344 -32.59 11.78 18.66
C VAL A 344 -33.39 12.96 18.09
N SER A 345 -34.51 13.31 18.70
CA SER A 345 -35.32 14.45 18.27
C SER A 345 -34.60 15.77 18.46
N LEU A 346 -33.86 15.91 19.57
CA LEU A 346 -33.02 17.09 19.84
C LEU A 346 -31.91 17.23 18.78
N ILE A 347 -31.25 16.11 18.40
CA ILE A 347 -30.25 16.10 17.34
C ILE A 347 -30.87 16.49 15.99
N GLU A 348 -32.05 15.98 15.66
CA GLU A 348 -32.76 16.35 14.43
C GLU A 348 -33.11 17.87 14.41
N GLU A 349 -33.44 18.43 15.52
CA GLU A 349 -33.78 19.85 15.63
C GLU A 349 -32.57 20.77 15.60
N THR A 350 -31.49 20.40 16.30
CA THR A 350 -30.27 21.20 16.39
C THR A 350 -29.37 21.09 15.13
N GLU A 351 -29.36 19.94 14.45
CA GLU A 351 -28.50 19.67 13.31
C GLU A 351 -29.22 19.81 11.94
N ARG A 352 -30.52 20.14 11.97
CA ARG A 352 -31.36 20.23 10.77
C ARG A 352 -30.82 21.18 9.70
N ASP A 353 -30.27 22.31 10.12
CA ASP A 353 -29.76 23.34 9.21
C ASP A 353 -28.35 23.02 8.69
N ARG A 354 -27.68 22.06 9.31
CA ARG A 354 -26.31 21.64 8.98
C ARG A 354 -26.29 20.52 7.95
N PHE A 355 -27.31 19.68 7.90
CA PHE A 355 -27.34 18.52 7.03
C PHE A 355 -28.55 18.55 6.06
N THR A 356 -28.31 18.07 4.84
CA THR A 356 -29.39 17.92 3.84
C THR A 356 -30.41 16.88 4.30
N ARG A 357 -29.97 15.86 5.04
CA ARG A 357 -30.78 14.77 5.56
C ARG A 357 -30.17 14.18 6.84
N ILE A 358 -31.05 13.85 7.81
CA ILE A 358 -30.67 13.07 8.98
C ILE A 358 -31.28 11.68 8.87
N LYS A 359 -30.42 10.65 8.81
CA LYS A 359 -30.81 9.26 8.69
C LYS A 359 -30.70 8.57 10.03
N LYS A 360 -31.75 7.81 10.38
CA LYS A 360 -31.80 6.98 11.60
C LYS A 360 -31.93 5.53 11.18
N GLU A 361 -31.05 4.69 11.65
CA GLU A 361 -31.11 3.25 11.41
C GLU A 361 -30.68 2.44 12.63
N VAL A 362 -31.30 1.30 12.83
CA VAL A 362 -30.80 0.30 13.78
C VAL A 362 -30.06 -0.75 12.99
N LYS A 363 -28.77 -0.87 13.25
CA LYS A 363 -27.89 -1.78 12.53
C LYS A 363 -26.99 -2.51 13.52
N ASP A 364 -26.90 -3.84 13.39
CA ASP A 364 -26.09 -4.70 14.24
C ASP A 364 -26.38 -4.54 15.74
N GLY A 365 -27.65 -4.19 16.11
CA GLY A 365 -28.04 -3.95 17.50
C GLY A 365 -27.66 -2.55 18.04
N GLU A 366 -27.26 -1.64 17.18
CA GLU A 366 -26.94 -0.25 17.54
C GLU A 366 -27.87 0.72 16.79
N LEU A 367 -28.40 1.70 17.49
CA LEU A 367 -29.06 2.86 16.91
C LEU A 367 -27.97 3.83 16.43
N VAL A 368 -27.96 4.12 15.15
CA VAL A 368 -27.03 5.07 14.52
C VAL A 368 -27.82 6.21 13.90
N VAL A 369 -27.52 7.44 14.30
CA VAL A 369 -28.05 8.66 13.68
C VAL A 369 -26.91 9.29 12.88
N THR A 370 -27.14 9.48 11.58
CA THR A 370 -26.14 10.01 10.65
C THR A 370 -26.67 11.25 9.96
N GLY A 371 -25.95 12.35 10.07
CA GLY A 371 -26.15 13.55 9.25
C GLY A 371 -25.59 13.32 7.85
N GLU A 372 -26.39 13.55 6.81
CA GLU A 372 -25.99 13.47 5.40
C GLU A 372 -26.04 14.90 4.82
N LEU A 373 -24.91 15.36 4.29
CA LEU A 373 -24.79 16.65 3.61
C LEU A 373 -24.41 16.39 2.16
N ASP A 374 -25.22 16.88 1.22
CA ASP A 374 -24.85 16.86 -0.18
C ASP A 374 -23.71 17.87 -0.40
N VAL A 375 -22.57 17.34 -0.77
CA VAL A 375 -21.33 18.10 -0.94
C VAL A 375 -21.07 18.25 -2.42
N ASN A 376 -20.82 19.49 -2.83
CA ASN A 376 -20.28 19.81 -4.13
C ASN A 376 -19.03 20.66 -3.88
N GLU A 377 -17.96 20.00 -3.47
CA GLU A 377 -16.70 20.62 -3.06
C GLU A 377 -15.55 20.11 -3.93
N GLU A 378 -14.54 20.93 -4.06
CA GLU A 378 -13.27 20.52 -4.64
C GLU A 378 -12.43 19.85 -3.55
N LEU A 379 -12.24 18.53 -3.64
CA LEU A 379 -11.36 17.84 -2.72
C LEU A 379 -9.92 18.30 -2.97
N PRO A 380 -9.21 18.77 -1.94
CA PRO A 380 -7.83 19.24 -2.09
C PRO A 380 -6.94 18.09 -2.54
N GLY A 381 -5.99 18.39 -3.42
CA GLY A 381 -4.98 17.44 -3.85
C GLY A 381 -4.06 17.02 -2.71
N LEU A 382 -3.59 15.77 -2.79
CA LEU A 382 -2.64 15.22 -1.82
C LEU A 382 -1.20 15.69 -2.07
N GLY A 383 -0.98 16.42 -3.17
CA GLY A 383 0.35 16.86 -3.57
C GLY A 383 1.23 15.73 -4.12
N GLY A 384 2.50 16.06 -4.35
CA GLY A 384 3.47 15.14 -4.95
C GLY A 384 3.48 15.22 -6.48
N GLY A 385 4.00 14.16 -7.11
CA GLY A 385 4.09 14.04 -8.57
C GLY A 385 4.46 12.62 -8.97
N PHE A 386 4.36 12.34 -10.27
CA PHE A 386 4.84 11.09 -10.84
C PHE A 386 5.36 11.33 -12.25
N GLN A 387 6.19 10.43 -12.72
CA GLN A 387 6.65 10.39 -14.11
C GLN A 387 5.92 9.27 -14.82
N PHE A 388 5.32 9.58 -15.97
CA PHE A 388 4.74 8.58 -16.85
C PHE A 388 5.76 8.15 -17.88
N CYS A 389 6.07 6.86 -17.94
CA CYS A 389 7.03 6.29 -18.88
C CYS A 389 6.34 5.26 -19.78
N ARG A 390 6.76 5.17 -21.02
CA ARG A 390 6.39 4.12 -21.96
C ARG A 390 7.62 3.34 -22.34
N LEU A 391 7.49 2.01 -22.43
CA LEU A 391 8.54 1.21 -23.02
C LEU A 391 8.60 1.50 -24.52
N SER A 392 9.79 1.77 -25.02
CA SER A 392 10.02 1.88 -26.45
C SER A 392 9.74 0.53 -27.13
N ALA A 393 9.09 0.55 -28.29
CA ALA A 393 8.89 -0.66 -29.09
C ALA A 393 10.23 -1.25 -29.54
N GLU A 394 11.22 -0.41 -29.72
CA GLU A 394 12.56 -0.77 -30.15
C GLU A 394 13.58 -0.33 -29.11
N PRO A 395 14.53 -1.20 -28.68
CA PRO A 395 15.58 -0.81 -27.75
C PRO A 395 16.51 0.24 -28.37
N LEU A 396 17.10 1.11 -27.57
CA LEU A 396 18.08 2.11 -28.03
C LEU A 396 19.42 1.45 -28.41
N PHE A 397 19.72 0.30 -27.82
CA PHE A 397 20.98 -0.43 -27.98
C PHE A 397 20.71 -1.77 -28.67
N ASP A 398 21.67 -2.20 -29.48
CA ASP A 398 21.69 -3.55 -30.04
C ASP A 398 22.23 -4.59 -29.06
N ALA A 399 22.31 -5.86 -29.47
CA ALA A 399 22.79 -6.96 -28.64
C ALA A 399 24.26 -6.80 -28.21
N ASP A 400 25.04 -6.00 -28.93
CA ASP A 400 26.44 -5.73 -28.65
C ASP A 400 26.63 -4.48 -27.79
N GLY A 401 25.54 -3.86 -27.32
CA GLY A 401 25.54 -2.65 -26.50
C GLY A 401 25.88 -1.38 -27.28
N GLN A 402 25.82 -1.41 -28.61
CA GLN A 402 26.01 -0.22 -29.44
C GLN A 402 24.68 0.51 -29.65
N ILE A 403 24.74 1.85 -29.78
CA ILE A 403 23.54 2.62 -30.12
C ILE A 403 23.13 2.24 -31.55
N ARG A 404 21.89 1.80 -31.73
CA ARG A 404 21.37 1.44 -33.04
C ARG A 404 21.42 2.65 -33.98
N SER A 405 21.73 2.37 -35.24
CA SER A 405 21.94 3.42 -36.28
C SER A 405 20.68 4.26 -36.58
N ASP A 406 19.49 3.71 -36.28
CA ASP A 406 18.20 4.37 -36.49
C ASP A 406 17.72 5.20 -35.29
N VAL A 407 18.42 5.18 -34.15
CA VAL A 407 18.09 5.98 -32.99
C VAL A 407 18.24 7.47 -33.30
N LYS A 408 17.16 8.22 -33.05
CA LYS A 408 17.14 9.67 -33.24
C LYS A 408 17.73 10.38 -32.03
N PHE A 409 18.25 11.58 -32.27
CA PHE A 409 18.81 12.45 -31.23
C PHE A 409 17.83 12.61 -30.04
N ALA A 410 16.54 12.84 -30.29
CA ALA A 410 15.54 13.05 -29.26
C ALA A 410 15.41 11.85 -28.30
N GLN A 411 15.42 10.63 -28.85
CA GLN A 411 15.31 9.41 -28.04
C GLN A 411 16.51 9.23 -27.12
N LEU A 412 17.72 9.49 -27.63
CA LEU A 412 18.94 9.41 -26.83
C LEU A 412 19.04 10.57 -25.83
N ALA A 413 18.53 11.76 -26.19
CA ALA A 413 18.47 12.92 -25.31
C ALA A 413 17.59 12.65 -24.07
N GLU A 414 16.41 12.05 -24.26
CA GLU A 414 15.53 11.62 -23.15
C GLU A 414 16.23 10.66 -22.23
N PHE A 415 16.91 9.65 -22.78
CA PHE A 415 17.65 8.66 -22.00
C PHE A 415 18.81 9.30 -21.21
N VAL A 416 19.63 10.11 -21.87
CA VAL A 416 20.78 10.80 -21.23
C VAL A 416 20.31 11.76 -20.15
N TRP A 417 19.25 12.52 -20.41
CA TRP A 417 18.68 13.42 -19.42
C TRP A 417 18.20 12.67 -18.17
N PHE A 418 17.44 11.60 -18.38
CA PHE A 418 16.94 10.78 -17.29
C PHE A 418 18.08 10.14 -16.46
N ALA A 419 19.09 9.58 -17.14
CA ALA A 419 20.25 8.99 -16.49
C ALA A 419 21.05 9.97 -15.62
N GLU A 420 21.07 11.28 -16.01
CA GLU A 420 21.78 12.34 -15.28
C GLU A 420 20.97 12.99 -14.17
N THR A 421 19.65 13.04 -14.30
CA THR A 421 18.79 13.86 -13.44
C THR A 421 17.76 13.07 -12.66
N GLY A 422 17.46 11.84 -13.08
CA GLY A 422 16.33 11.07 -12.56
C GLY A 422 14.95 11.68 -12.87
N THR A 423 14.89 12.68 -13.75
CA THR A 423 13.64 13.39 -14.12
C THR A 423 13.33 13.25 -15.61
N GLY A 424 12.06 13.45 -15.98
CA GLY A 424 11.64 13.44 -17.39
C GLY A 424 12.26 14.58 -18.17
N PHE A 425 12.59 14.34 -19.44
CA PHE A 425 13.08 15.35 -20.36
C PHE A 425 11.91 16.18 -20.89
N THR A 426 11.94 17.48 -20.68
CA THR A 426 10.89 18.42 -21.14
C THR A 426 11.39 19.36 -22.26
N GLY A 427 12.65 19.19 -22.71
CA GLY A 427 13.24 20.00 -23.75
C GLY A 427 12.77 19.62 -25.16
N THR A 428 13.09 20.47 -26.14
CA THR A 428 12.71 20.27 -27.57
C THR A 428 13.63 19.32 -28.33
N ALA A 429 14.74 18.90 -27.72
CA ALA A 429 15.77 18.06 -28.34
C ALA A 429 16.29 18.57 -29.70
N ASP A 430 16.39 19.86 -29.84
CA ASP A 430 16.88 20.58 -31.07
C ASP A 430 18.26 21.22 -30.88
N SER A 431 18.83 21.07 -29.71
CA SER A 431 20.12 21.62 -29.27
C SER A 431 21.00 20.55 -28.63
N PRO A 432 22.33 20.64 -28.80
CA PRO A 432 23.25 19.79 -28.04
C PRO A 432 23.21 20.05 -26.53
N LEU A 433 22.78 21.21 -26.06
CA LEU A 433 22.47 21.47 -24.65
C LEU A 433 21.07 20.99 -24.38
N LEU A 434 20.95 19.90 -23.60
CA LEU A 434 19.67 19.32 -23.21
C LEU A 434 18.97 20.17 -22.14
N GLY A 435 19.74 20.78 -21.24
CA GLY A 435 19.23 21.64 -20.18
C GLY A 435 20.23 21.83 -19.05
N VAL A 436 19.76 22.48 -17.98
CA VAL A 436 20.52 22.68 -16.73
C VAL A 436 19.74 22.08 -15.59
N HIS A 437 20.39 21.22 -14.80
CA HIS A 437 19.80 20.60 -13.63
C HIS A 437 20.76 20.78 -12.43
N GLU A 438 20.25 21.30 -11.31
CA GLU A 438 21.02 21.56 -10.09
C GLU A 438 22.33 22.35 -10.34
N GLY A 439 22.27 23.36 -11.21
CA GLY A 439 23.42 24.21 -11.54
C GLY A 439 24.46 23.55 -12.46
N ARG A 440 24.18 22.40 -13.05
CA ARG A 440 25.03 21.65 -13.96
C ARG A 440 24.38 21.53 -15.32
N ALA A 441 25.08 21.91 -16.41
CA ALA A 441 24.60 21.79 -17.77
C ALA A 441 24.88 20.39 -18.34
N ILE A 442 23.91 19.82 -19.05
CA ILE A 442 23.98 18.49 -19.65
C ILE A 442 23.94 18.63 -21.17
N TYR A 443 24.95 18.07 -21.84
CA TYR A 443 25.11 18.13 -23.28
C TYR A 443 25.17 16.73 -23.88
N LEU A 444 24.63 16.59 -25.08
CA LEU A 444 24.73 15.38 -25.90
C LEU A 444 25.21 15.75 -27.30
N LEU A 445 26.32 15.15 -27.73
CA LEU A 445 26.84 15.23 -29.10
C LEU A 445 26.53 13.91 -29.80
N TYR A 446 25.51 13.92 -30.64
CA TYR A 446 25.05 12.70 -31.32
C TYR A 446 24.41 13.05 -32.69
N ASN A 447 24.72 12.26 -33.69
CA ASN A 447 24.14 12.18 -35.04
C ASN A 447 23.63 13.49 -35.64
N GLY A 448 24.56 14.38 -35.97
CA GLY A 448 24.29 15.54 -36.80
C GLY A 448 23.57 16.68 -36.12
N ILE A 449 23.45 16.70 -34.78
CA ILE A 449 22.90 17.87 -34.07
C ILE A 449 23.67 19.16 -34.38
N LEU A 450 24.98 19.04 -34.66
CA LEU A 450 25.81 20.16 -35.09
C LEU A 450 25.87 20.32 -36.63
N LYS A 451 24.99 19.60 -37.37
CA LYS A 451 24.96 19.57 -38.85
C LYS A 451 26.24 19.05 -39.51
N ASP A 452 27.16 18.48 -38.75
CA ASP A 452 28.37 17.85 -39.25
C ASP A 452 28.12 16.35 -39.43
N ARG A 453 28.12 15.90 -40.72
CA ARG A 453 27.84 14.51 -41.10
C ARG A 453 29.11 13.69 -41.36
N THR A 454 30.29 14.21 -41.04
CA THR A 454 31.53 13.47 -41.20
C THR A 454 31.64 12.38 -40.10
N VAL A 455 32.30 11.27 -40.41
CA VAL A 455 32.47 10.12 -39.48
C VAL A 455 33.10 10.55 -38.14
N ALA A 456 33.84 11.67 -38.09
CA ALA A 456 34.46 12.21 -36.90
C ALA A 456 33.84 13.54 -36.43
N GLY A 457 32.97 14.15 -37.27
CA GLY A 457 32.44 15.48 -36.99
C GLY A 457 31.20 15.46 -36.09
N GLY A 458 31.09 16.45 -35.22
CA GLY A 458 29.92 16.63 -34.37
C GLY A 458 29.73 15.68 -33.22
N ASN A 459 30.17 14.43 -33.32
CA ASN A 459 30.05 13.42 -32.26
C ASN A 459 31.27 13.33 -31.34
N VAL A 460 32.35 14.03 -31.71
CA VAL A 460 33.61 14.07 -30.96
C VAL A 460 33.80 15.42 -30.33
N LEU A 461 34.02 15.48 -29.03
CA LEU A 461 34.29 16.69 -28.30
C LEU A 461 35.72 17.18 -28.60
N THR A 462 35.83 18.24 -29.41
CA THR A 462 37.07 18.92 -29.74
C THR A 462 37.01 20.38 -29.29
N GLY A 463 38.14 21.09 -29.31
CA GLY A 463 38.17 22.54 -29.02
C GLY A 463 37.20 23.36 -29.90
N PRO A 464 37.28 23.25 -31.25
CA PRO A 464 36.33 23.92 -32.13
C PRO A 464 34.87 23.56 -31.91
N VAL A 465 34.58 22.26 -31.64
CA VAL A 465 33.22 21.81 -31.32
C VAL A 465 32.73 22.46 -30.02
N PHE A 466 33.55 22.47 -28.98
CA PHE A 466 33.19 23.10 -27.71
C PHE A 466 32.94 24.62 -27.86
N ASP A 467 33.70 25.27 -28.71
CA ASP A 467 33.57 26.73 -28.93
C ASP A 467 32.23 27.12 -29.57
N VAL A 468 31.59 26.22 -30.32
CA VAL A 468 30.27 26.46 -30.95
C VAL A 468 29.09 25.96 -30.12
N LEU A 469 29.33 25.22 -29.02
CA LEU A 469 28.25 24.78 -28.13
C LEU A 469 27.58 25.97 -27.43
N PRO A 470 26.28 25.87 -27.09
CA PRO A 470 25.62 26.82 -26.21
C PRO A 470 26.44 27.04 -24.93
N LYS A 471 26.69 28.30 -24.59
CA LYS A 471 27.59 28.64 -23.46
C LYS A 471 26.86 28.48 -22.14
N PHE A 472 27.58 27.93 -21.15
CA PHE A 472 27.14 27.85 -19.78
C PHE A 472 28.33 28.12 -18.83
N ALA A 473 28.12 29.01 -17.86
CA ALA A 473 29.13 29.36 -16.88
C ALA A 473 28.95 28.47 -15.64
N GLY A 474 29.54 27.28 -15.65
CA GLY A 474 29.43 26.31 -14.54
C GLY A 474 29.86 24.90 -14.93
N PRO A 475 29.68 23.92 -14.02
CA PRO A 475 29.98 22.51 -14.31
C PRO A 475 29.15 21.99 -15.50
N LYS A 476 29.77 21.16 -16.32
CA LYS A 476 29.16 20.60 -17.52
C LYS A 476 29.37 19.10 -17.58
N VAL A 477 28.35 18.35 -17.96
CA VAL A 477 28.47 16.95 -18.38
C VAL A 477 28.26 16.90 -19.88
N ILE A 478 29.20 16.31 -20.60
CA ILE A 478 29.13 16.21 -22.06
C ILE A 478 29.27 14.75 -22.48
N TYR A 479 28.21 14.23 -23.07
CA TYR A 479 28.17 12.93 -23.73
C TYR A 479 28.61 13.05 -25.18
N ALA A 480 29.62 12.28 -25.56
CA ALA A 480 30.13 12.24 -26.93
C ALA A 480 30.90 10.94 -27.23
N ALA A 481 31.11 10.61 -28.49
CA ALA A 481 31.83 9.41 -28.90
C ALA A 481 33.31 9.41 -28.46
N ALA A 482 33.95 10.56 -28.40
CA ALA A 482 35.31 10.71 -27.90
C ALA A 482 35.58 12.14 -27.42
N ASN A 483 36.59 12.31 -26.57
CA ASN A 483 37.10 13.62 -26.13
C ASN A 483 38.55 13.85 -26.61
N ARG A 484 38.74 14.91 -27.36
CA ARG A 484 40.09 15.37 -27.88
C ARG A 484 40.47 16.74 -27.37
N MET A 485 39.88 17.23 -26.26
CA MET A 485 40.22 18.52 -25.66
C MET A 485 41.41 18.45 -24.73
N GLY A 486 41.84 17.26 -24.34
CA GLY A 486 42.95 17.11 -23.40
C GLY A 486 42.71 17.87 -22.08
N ALA A 487 43.76 18.53 -21.54
CA ALA A 487 43.68 19.28 -20.31
C ALA A 487 42.69 20.48 -20.33
N ARG A 488 42.26 20.93 -21.49
CA ARG A 488 41.24 22.02 -21.62
C ARG A 488 39.91 21.58 -21.02
N ALA A 489 39.51 20.31 -21.18
CA ALA A 489 38.22 19.81 -20.66
C ALA A 489 38.12 20.03 -19.13
N ALA A 490 39.15 19.71 -18.38
CA ALA A 490 39.16 19.92 -16.92
C ALA A 490 39.10 21.41 -16.55
N ARG A 491 39.82 22.29 -17.29
CA ARG A 491 39.80 23.74 -17.04
C ARG A 491 38.45 24.40 -17.33
N GLU A 492 37.70 23.83 -18.25
CA GLU A 492 36.30 24.28 -18.63
C GLU A 492 35.24 23.66 -17.73
N GLY A 493 35.61 22.87 -16.70
CA GLY A 493 34.67 22.22 -15.78
C GLY A 493 33.82 21.14 -16.44
N ILE A 494 34.40 20.39 -17.39
CA ILE A 494 33.73 19.37 -18.17
C ILE A 494 33.97 17.99 -17.56
N THR A 495 32.90 17.30 -17.16
CA THR A 495 32.86 15.86 -16.95
C THR A 495 32.48 15.21 -18.28
N PHE A 496 33.44 14.52 -18.89
CA PHE A 496 33.20 13.82 -20.14
C PHE A 496 32.68 12.42 -19.91
N LYS A 497 31.64 12.02 -20.64
CA LYS A 497 31.08 10.67 -20.66
C LYS A 497 31.03 10.14 -22.10
N GLN A 498 31.68 9.00 -22.31
CA GLN A 498 31.80 8.41 -23.65
C GLN A 498 30.57 7.59 -24.01
N THR A 499 29.94 7.88 -25.15
CA THR A 499 28.88 7.07 -25.73
C THR A 499 29.46 5.94 -26.60
N PRO A 500 28.89 4.71 -26.63
CA PRO A 500 27.76 4.27 -25.79
C PRO A 500 28.16 3.83 -24.39
N TYR A 501 29.42 3.63 -24.09
CA TYR A 501 29.95 2.93 -22.89
C TYR A 501 29.61 3.56 -21.54
N ALA A 502 29.32 4.85 -21.50
CA ALA A 502 28.87 5.53 -20.27
C ALA A 502 27.34 5.51 -20.09
N LEU A 503 26.62 4.83 -20.97
CA LEU A 503 25.18 4.65 -20.90
C LEU A 503 24.94 3.26 -20.31
N GLU A 504 24.96 3.18 -18.99
CA GLU A 504 24.61 1.95 -18.27
C GLU A 504 23.09 1.72 -18.36
N VAL A 505 22.69 0.50 -18.76
CA VAL A 505 21.30 0.06 -18.83
C VAL A 505 20.95 -0.70 -17.57
#